data_392e61400be7f82aa43e2f176da5d80f
#
_entry.id   392e61400be7f82aa43e2f176da5d80f
#
_cell.length_a   1.000
_cell.length_b   1.000
_cell.length_c   1.000
_cell.angle_alpha   90.00
_cell.angle_beta   90.00
_cell.angle_gamma   90.00
#
_symmetry.space_group_name_H-M   'P 1'
#
loop_
_entity.id
_entity.type
_entity.pdbx_description
1 polymer ?
#
loop_
_entity_poly.entity_id
_entity_poly.type
_entity_poly.pdbx_seq_one_letter_code
_entity_poly.pdbx_strand_id
1 'polypeptide(L)'
;MGNLPRFQTNTAIQCRRRESQKWGVTNDTVLPAIIRAARLADAEGIRRIYNHEVLNGTSTFDIEPRSLVAQQAWLGGRSGVHAVLVATPVGDDTVLGYAALSPFHARPAYNATVENSVYVHADHRGQGIGRVLLAEMIGRAQSHGFHTVIARVSGDNEASVALHRSTGFRLVGTEREVGRKFGRWVDVTVMQLMLRDWNRPGSP
;
A
#
# COMPACT_ATOMS: atom_id res chain seq x y z
N MET A 1 35.08 -3.61 8.35
CA MET A 1 34.07 -4.68 8.37
C MET A 1 33.07 -4.36 9.46
N GLY A 2 32.02 -3.64 9.13
CA GLY A 2 30.98 -3.19 10.07
C GLY A 2 29.76 -4.07 9.96
N ASN A 3 29.37 -4.71 11.06
CA ASN A 3 28.16 -5.52 11.20
C ASN A 3 26.93 -4.63 10.98
N LEU A 4 26.16 -4.90 9.92
CA LEU A 4 24.83 -4.37 9.73
C LEU A 4 23.87 -5.09 10.71
N PRO A 5 23.02 -4.37 11.46
CA PRO A 5 22.07 -5.02 12.34
C PRO A 5 20.99 -5.74 11.52
N ARG A 6 20.77 -7.01 11.83
CA ARG A 6 19.64 -7.82 11.35
C ARG A 6 18.37 -7.28 12.01
N PHE A 7 17.57 -6.52 11.27
CA PHE A 7 16.21 -6.16 11.70
C PHE A 7 15.27 -7.35 11.43
N GLN A 8 15.11 -8.20 12.44
CA GLN A 8 13.93 -9.05 12.56
C GLN A 8 12.94 -8.29 13.46
N THR A 9 12.00 -7.58 12.89
CA THR A 9 10.86 -7.06 13.64
C THR A 9 9.59 -7.76 13.15
N ASN A 10 9.25 -8.85 13.85
CA ASN A 10 7.89 -9.37 13.86
C ASN A 10 7.06 -8.48 14.79
N THR A 11 6.52 -7.39 14.29
CA THR A 11 5.62 -6.54 15.08
C THR A 11 4.19 -7.02 14.86
N ALA A 12 3.68 -7.75 15.83
CA ALA A 12 2.24 -8.05 15.90
C ALA A 12 1.53 -6.79 16.39
N ILE A 13 0.75 -6.16 15.52
CA ILE A 13 -0.02 -4.96 15.84
C ILE A 13 -1.48 -5.37 16.02
N GLN A 14 -2.00 -5.17 17.24
CA GLN A 14 -3.43 -5.29 17.52
C GLN A 14 -4.16 -4.06 16.99
N CYS A 15 -4.99 -4.24 15.98
CA CYS A 15 -5.86 -3.20 15.47
C CYS A 15 -7.01 -2.98 16.46
N ARG A 16 -7.01 -1.85 17.22
CA ARG A 16 -8.09 -1.50 18.15
C ARG A 16 -9.28 -0.94 17.37
N ARG A 17 -10.46 -1.52 17.62
CA ARG A 17 -11.75 -0.95 17.24
C ARG A 17 -12.02 0.32 18.03
N ARG A 18 -12.55 1.37 17.37
CA ARG A 18 -13.37 2.40 18.04
C ARG A 18 -14.77 1.79 18.24
N GLU A 19 -15.21 1.76 19.49
CA GLU A 19 -16.58 1.43 19.85
C GLU A 19 -17.56 2.43 19.23
N SER A 20 -18.34 1.96 18.27
CA SER A 20 -19.61 2.59 17.94
C SER A 20 -20.71 1.67 18.51
N GLN A 21 -21.19 2.03 19.71
CA GLN A 21 -22.43 1.48 20.22
C GLN A 21 -23.59 1.90 19.31
N LYS A 22 -24.23 0.93 18.67
CA LYS A 22 -25.67 0.67 18.51
C LYS A 22 -25.92 -0.23 17.30
N TRP A 23 -26.68 -1.27 17.58
CA TRP A 23 -27.24 -2.34 16.72
C TRP A 23 -26.39 -3.62 16.70
N GLY A 24 -26.93 -4.60 17.41
CA GLY A 24 -26.38 -5.92 17.63
C GLY A 24 -26.10 -6.66 16.31
N VAL A 25 -24.81 -6.95 16.09
CA VAL A 25 -24.31 -8.00 15.23
C VAL A 25 -23.06 -8.58 15.89
N THR A 26 -23.08 -9.88 16.02
CA THR A 26 -22.14 -10.79 16.64
C THR A 26 -20.76 -10.82 15.97
N ASN A 27 -19.72 -11.00 16.78
CA ASN A 27 -18.38 -11.56 16.46
C ASN A 27 -17.72 -11.18 15.13
N ASP A 28 -17.20 -9.97 15.02
CA ASP A 28 -16.10 -9.65 14.11
C ASP A 28 -14.77 -9.88 14.84
N THR A 29 -14.25 -11.06 14.74
CA THR A 29 -12.87 -11.37 15.16
C THR A 29 -11.94 -10.71 14.14
N VAL A 30 -11.39 -9.52 14.48
CA VAL A 30 -10.28 -8.93 13.71
C VAL A 30 -9.12 -9.90 13.83
N LEU A 31 -8.82 -10.60 12.74
CA LEU A 31 -7.65 -11.48 12.69
C LEU A 31 -6.40 -10.60 12.84
N PRO A 32 -5.53 -10.89 13.82
CA PRO A 32 -4.28 -10.17 13.96
C PRO A 32 -3.44 -10.39 12.69
N ALA A 33 -3.15 -9.32 11.96
CA ALA A 33 -2.35 -9.38 10.76
C ALA A 33 -0.88 -9.05 11.08
N ILE A 34 0.03 -9.79 10.46
CA ILE A 34 1.48 -9.55 10.49
C ILE A 34 1.86 -8.83 9.20
N ILE A 35 2.66 -7.75 9.32
CA ILE A 35 3.27 -7.10 8.17
C ILE A 35 4.71 -7.59 8.07
N ARG A 36 5.07 -8.11 6.89
CA ARG A 36 6.42 -8.60 6.59
C ARG A 36 6.83 -8.28 5.16
N ALA A 37 8.13 -8.38 4.88
CA ALA A 37 8.60 -8.36 3.49
C ALA A 37 8.02 -9.54 2.71
N ALA A 38 7.61 -9.29 1.48
CA ALA A 38 7.12 -10.33 0.59
C ALA A 38 8.25 -11.29 0.19
N ARG A 39 7.91 -12.56 0.08
CA ARG A 39 8.75 -13.64 -0.45
C ARG A 39 8.26 -14.01 -1.85
N LEU A 40 9.07 -14.72 -2.60
CA LEU A 40 8.66 -15.17 -3.95
C LEU A 40 7.39 -16.05 -3.91
N ALA A 41 7.19 -16.80 -2.84
CA ALA A 41 5.99 -17.60 -2.60
C ALA A 41 4.69 -16.74 -2.52
N ASP A 42 4.79 -15.47 -2.13
CA ASP A 42 3.63 -14.57 -2.04
C ASP A 42 3.17 -14.04 -3.42
N ALA A 43 3.94 -14.30 -4.49
CA ALA A 43 3.67 -13.75 -5.81
C ALA A 43 2.26 -14.07 -6.32
N GLU A 44 1.75 -15.28 -6.07
CA GLU A 44 0.41 -15.66 -6.50
C GLU A 44 -0.67 -14.91 -5.71
N GLY A 45 -0.52 -14.76 -4.39
CA GLY A 45 -1.46 -14.00 -3.57
C GLY A 45 -1.50 -12.51 -3.98
N ILE A 46 -0.33 -11.90 -4.19
CA ILE A 46 -0.21 -10.52 -4.69
C ILE A 46 -0.86 -10.40 -6.07
N ARG A 47 -0.59 -11.36 -6.98
CA ARG A 47 -1.14 -11.37 -8.34
C ARG A 47 -2.68 -11.42 -8.33
N ARG A 48 -3.28 -12.26 -7.49
CA ARG A 48 -4.74 -12.35 -7.38
C ARG A 48 -5.37 -11.04 -6.96
N ILE A 49 -4.80 -10.38 -5.94
CA ILE A 49 -5.28 -9.07 -5.48
C ILE A 49 -5.15 -8.04 -6.60
N TYR A 50 -3.99 -7.97 -7.26
CA TYR A 50 -3.76 -7.02 -8.33
C TYR A 50 -4.65 -7.25 -9.54
N ASN A 51 -4.76 -8.50 -10.01
CA ASN A 51 -5.58 -8.86 -11.17
C ASN A 51 -7.07 -8.65 -10.92
N HIS A 52 -7.53 -8.79 -9.67
CA HIS A 52 -8.90 -8.40 -9.32
C HIS A 52 -9.16 -6.92 -9.65
N GLU A 53 -8.24 -6.03 -9.32
CA GLU A 53 -8.34 -4.60 -9.63
C GLU A 53 -8.17 -4.31 -11.14
N VAL A 54 -7.33 -5.08 -11.83
CA VAL A 54 -7.20 -4.98 -13.28
C VAL A 54 -8.53 -5.28 -13.98
N LEU A 55 -9.23 -6.33 -13.54
CA LEU A 55 -10.44 -6.82 -14.20
C LEU A 55 -11.72 -6.12 -13.74
N ASN A 56 -11.79 -5.64 -12.49
CA ASN A 56 -13.03 -5.20 -11.88
C ASN A 56 -13.01 -3.76 -11.36
N GLY A 57 -11.83 -3.14 -11.25
CA GLY A 57 -11.67 -1.82 -10.64
C GLY A 57 -10.93 -0.82 -11.52
N THR A 58 -10.92 0.42 -11.05
CA THR A 58 -10.14 1.52 -11.64
C THR A 58 -8.91 1.88 -10.81
N SER A 59 -8.58 1.11 -9.77
CA SER A 59 -7.42 1.35 -8.89
C SER A 59 -6.07 1.14 -9.58
N THR A 60 -6.08 0.62 -10.80
CA THR A 60 -4.92 0.52 -11.71
C THR A 60 -5.37 0.77 -13.13
N PHE A 61 -4.47 1.33 -13.95
CA PHE A 61 -4.69 1.52 -15.39
C PHE A 61 -4.22 0.33 -16.24
N ASP A 62 -3.63 -0.71 -15.62
CA ASP A 62 -3.41 -1.95 -16.35
C ASP A 62 -4.76 -2.52 -16.79
N ILE A 63 -4.82 -2.97 -18.04
CA ILE A 63 -6.02 -3.54 -18.66
C ILE A 63 -5.91 -5.06 -18.87
N GLU A 64 -4.68 -5.57 -18.84
CA GLU A 64 -4.40 -7.00 -18.98
C GLU A 64 -3.90 -7.58 -17.65
N PRO A 65 -4.47 -8.72 -17.20
CA PRO A 65 -4.02 -9.39 -16.00
C PRO A 65 -2.56 -9.88 -16.13
N ARG A 66 -1.80 -9.74 -15.05
CA ARG A 66 -0.43 -10.27 -14.99
C ARG A 66 -0.43 -11.79 -14.94
N SER A 67 0.46 -12.42 -15.70
CA SER A 67 0.78 -13.83 -15.51
C SER A 67 1.57 -14.04 -14.21
N LEU A 68 1.61 -15.29 -13.71
CA LEU A 68 2.41 -15.61 -12.52
C LEU A 68 3.90 -15.34 -12.75
N VAL A 69 4.41 -15.67 -13.93
CA VAL A 69 5.81 -15.41 -14.31
C VAL A 69 6.12 -13.91 -14.28
N ALA A 70 5.25 -13.07 -14.84
CA ALA A 70 5.42 -11.62 -14.81
C ALA A 70 5.35 -11.07 -13.37
N GLN A 71 4.48 -11.62 -12.53
CA GLN A 71 4.38 -11.21 -11.12
C GLN A 71 5.62 -11.64 -10.31
N GLN A 72 6.15 -12.84 -10.55
CA GLN A 72 7.39 -13.30 -9.93
C GLN A 72 8.59 -12.45 -10.35
N ALA A 73 8.71 -12.12 -11.64
CA ALA A 73 9.75 -11.23 -12.15
C ALA A 73 9.64 -9.82 -11.53
N TRP A 74 8.41 -9.27 -11.46
CA TRP A 74 8.16 -7.99 -10.81
C TRP A 74 8.58 -7.98 -9.34
N LEU A 75 8.26 -9.04 -8.60
CA LEU A 75 8.61 -9.18 -7.19
C LEU A 75 10.11 -9.41 -6.99
N GLY A 76 10.73 -10.27 -7.81
CA GLY A 76 12.16 -10.58 -7.76
C GLY A 76 13.06 -9.40 -8.10
N GLY A 77 12.59 -8.46 -8.94
CA GLY A 77 13.30 -7.21 -9.25
C GLY A 77 13.25 -6.16 -8.14
N ARG A 78 12.58 -6.44 -7.00
CA ARG A 78 12.38 -5.48 -5.93
C ARG A 78 13.16 -5.88 -4.69
N SER A 79 14.01 -4.98 -4.20
CA SER A 79 14.84 -5.19 -3.01
C SER A 79 15.09 -3.88 -2.26
N GLY A 80 15.66 -3.97 -1.08
CA GLY A 80 15.96 -2.81 -0.26
C GLY A 80 14.70 -2.01 0.07
N VAL A 81 14.74 -0.70 -0.16
CA VAL A 81 13.60 0.20 0.07
C VAL A 81 12.41 -0.08 -0.83
N HIS A 82 12.66 -0.60 -2.03
CA HIS A 82 11.61 -0.98 -2.96
C HIS A 82 11.03 -2.38 -2.69
N ALA A 83 11.44 -3.03 -1.60
CA ALA A 83 10.87 -4.30 -1.19
C ALA A 83 9.35 -4.16 -0.96
N VAL A 84 8.62 -5.15 -1.41
CA VAL A 84 7.16 -5.22 -1.23
C VAL A 84 6.86 -5.71 0.17
N LEU A 85 5.85 -5.13 0.82
CA LEU A 85 5.29 -5.61 2.07
C LEU A 85 4.00 -6.36 1.81
N VAL A 86 3.77 -7.42 2.56
CA VAL A 86 2.49 -8.15 2.60
C VAL A 86 1.92 -8.14 4.01
N ALA A 87 0.60 -8.15 4.10
CA ALA A 87 -0.15 -8.43 5.31
C ALA A 87 -0.66 -9.88 5.23
N THR A 88 -0.40 -10.68 6.26
CA THR A 88 -0.85 -12.08 6.37
C THR A 88 -1.46 -12.32 7.75
N PRO A 89 -2.38 -13.29 7.93
CA PRO A 89 -2.81 -13.71 9.26
C PRO A 89 -1.63 -14.27 10.07
N VAL A 90 -1.78 -14.30 11.40
CA VAL A 90 -0.80 -14.99 12.26
C VAL A 90 -0.92 -16.50 12.01
N GLY A 91 0.22 -17.12 11.66
CA GLY A 91 0.27 -18.57 11.43
C GLY A 91 -0.22 -19.03 10.04
N ASP A 92 -0.54 -18.09 9.15
CA ASP A 92 -0.97 -18.37 7.78
C ASP A 92 -0.23 -17.43 6.81
N ASP A 93 0.16 -17.94 5.64
CA ASP A 93 0.84 -17.18 4.59
C ASP A 93 -0.14 -16.57 3.54
N THR A 94 -1.45 -16.68 3.76
CA THR A 94 -2.46 -16.06 2.89
C THR A 94 -2.27 -14.55 2.81
N VAL A 95 -2.09 -14.00 1.61
CA VAL A 95 -1.89 -12.56 1.41
C VAL A 95 -3.23 -11.83 1.49
N LEU A 96 -3.44 -11.02 2.53
CA LEU A 96 -4.62 -10.18 2.76
C LEU A 96 -4.52 -8.82 2.05
N GLY A 97 -3.30 -8.37 1.79
CA GLY A 97 -3.00 -7.12 1.12
C GLY A 97 -1.50 -6.94 0.95
N TYR A 98 -1.11 -5.98 0.14
CA TYR A 98 0.29 -5.63 -0.05
C TYR A 98 0.49 -4.14 -0.28
N ALA A 99 1.71 -3.67 -0.02
CA ALA A 99 2.16 -2.32 -0.34
C ALA A 99 3.54 -2.36 -0.99
N ALA A 100 3.81 -1.38 -1.87
CA ALA A 100 5.08 -1.26 -2.57
C ALA A 100 5.48 0.21 -2.69
N LEU A 101 6.80 0.50 -2.68
CA LEU A 101 7.36 1.77 -3.12
C LEU A 101 7.98 1.58 -4.50
N SER A 102 7.81 2.56 -5.35
CA SER A 102 8.42 2.61 -6.68
C SER A 102 9.16 3.94 -6.87
N PRO A 103 10.22 4.00 -7.68
CA PRO A 103 10.78 5.27 -8.10
C PRO A 103 9.68 6.14 -8.72
N PHE A 104 9.65 7.42 -8.34
CA PHE A 104 8.63 8.35 -8.87
C PHE A 104 8.86 8.63 -10.37
N HIS A 105 10.10 8.96 -10.75
CA HIS A 105 10.51 9.16 -12.12
C HIS A 105 11.96 8.75 -12.32
N ALA A 106 12.34 8.47 -13.58
CA ALA A 106 13.68 8.01 -13.94
C ALA A 106 14.78 9.10 -13.86
N ARG A 107 14.41 10.38 -13.78
CA ARG A 107 15.40 11.48 -13.73
C ARG A 107 16.05 11.56 -12.34
N PRO A 108 17.40 11.69 -12.25
CA PRO A 108 18.12 11.62 -10.95
C PRO A 108 17.67 12.64 -9.90
N ALA A 109 17.19 13.81 -10.29
CA ALA A 109 16.67 14.82 -9.35
C ALA A 109 15.45 14.33 -8.56
N TYR A 110 14.77 13.26 -8.99
CA TYR A 110 13.65 12.65 -8.27
C TYR A 110 14.05 11.50 -7.33
N ASN A 111 15.35 11.19 -7.18
CA ASN A 111 15.80 10.04 -6.37
C ASN A 111 15.38 10.11 -4.89
N ALA A 112 15.06 11.31 -4.38
CA ALA A 112 14.52 11.49 -3.02
C ALA A 112 12.99 11.36 -2.94
N THR A 113 12.31 11.02 -4.05
CA THR A 113 10.86 10.90 -4.15
C THR A 113 10.48 9.47 -4.53
N VAL A 114 9.49 8.91 -3.84
CA VAL A 114 8.92 7.60 -4.18
C VAL A 114 7.42 7.70 -4.36
N GLU A 115 6.87 6.78 -5.15
CA GLU A 115 5.43 6.58 -5.28
C GLU A 115 5.03 5.30 -4.53
N ASN A 116 3.94 5.36 -3.76
CA ASN A 116 3.40 4.22 -3.06
C ASN A 116 2.23 3.58 -3.84
N SER A 117 2.10 2.27 -3.66
CA SER A 117 0.91 1.50 -4.04
C SER A 117 0.46 0.66 -2.86
N VAL A 118 -0.84 0.65 -2.58
CA VAL A 118 -1.46 -0.18 -1.53
C VAL A 118 -2.70 -0.85 -2.08
N TYR A 119 -2.77 -2.17 -1.94
CA TYR A 119 -3.90 -2.98 -2.38
C TYR A 119 -4.31 -3.94 -1.26
N VAL A 120 -5.61 -4.07 -1.02
CA VAL A 120 -6.18 -4.98 -0.03
C VAL A 120 -7.18 -5.90 -0.73
N HIS A 121 -7.10 -7.21 -0.39
CA HIS A 121 -8.04 -8.20 -0.89
C HIS A 121 -9.49 -7.74 -0.63
N ALA A 122 -10.38 -7.93 -1.59
CA ALA A 122 -11.74 -7.40 -1.55
C ALA A 122 -12.48 -7.77 -0.25
N ASP A 123 -12.38 -9.04 0.18
CA ASP A 123 -13.07 -9.57 1.36
C ASP A 123 -12.46 -9.09 2.70
N HIS A 124 -11.31 -8.43 2.65
CA HIS A 124 -10.59 -7.96 3.85
C HIS A 124 -10.49 -6.43 3.91
N ARG A 125 -11.23 -5.70 3.07
CA ARG A 125 -11.33 -4.24 3.12
C ARG A 125 -12.10 -3.78 4.36
N GLY A 126 -11.87 -2.54 4.78
CA GLY A 126 -12.53 -1.98 5.96
C GLY A 126 -11.97 -2.46 7.30
N GLN A 127 -11.04 -3.43 7.32
CA GLN A 127 -10.46 -4.03 8.54
C GLN A 127 -9.16 -3.35 9.02
N GLY A 128 -8.78 -2.20 8.45
CA GLY A 128 -7.58 -1.46 8.86
C GLY A 128 -6.27 -1.93 8.20
N ILE A 129 -6.27 -3.02 7.41
CA ILE A 129 -5.07 -3.61 6.78
C ILE A 129 -4.32 -2.60 5.93
N GLY A 130 -5.02 -1.83 5.09
CA GLY A 130 -4.41 -0.81 4.24
C GLY A 130 -3.70 0.27 5.06
N ARG A 131 -4.24 0.67 6.21
CA ARG A 131 -3.63 1.67 7.10
C ARG A 131 -2.32 1.18 7.70
N VAL A 132 -2.29 -0.07 8.16
CA VAL A 132 -1.08 -0.66 8.76
C VAL A 132 0.00 -0.86 7.70
N LEU A 133 -0.36 -1.36 6.51
CA LEU A 133 0.56 -1.49 5.38
C LEU A 133 1.16 -0.14 4.97
N LEU A 134 0.33 0.89 4.85
CA LEU A 134 0.77 2.21 4.44
C LEU A 134 1.67 2.85 5.51
N ALA A 135 1.33 2.73 6.80
CA ALA A 135 2.14 3.26 7.90
C ALA A 135 3.53 2.61 7.95
N GLU A 136 3.61 1.27 7.81
CA GLU A 136 4.89 0.56 7.76
C GLU A 136 5.73 0.98 6.55
N MET A 137 5.07 1.16 5.38
CA MET A 137 5.74 1.60 4.17
C MET A 137 6.29 3.02 4.28
N ILE A 138 5.55 3.94 4.92
CA ILE A 138 6.00 5.31 5.21
C ILE A 138 7.22 5.28 6.13
N GLY A 139 7.19 4.48 7.20
CA GLY A 139 8.32 4.31 8.12
C GLY A 139 9.58 3.82 7.39
N ARG A 140 9.43 2.90 6.44
CA ARG A 140 10.55 2.43 5.59
C ARG A 140 11.07 3.52 4.68
N ALA A 141 10.20 4.27 4.01
CA ALA A 141 10.61 5.38 3.17
C ALA A 141 11.42 6.41 3.98
N GLN A 142 10.98 6.73 5.19
CA GLN A 142 11.66 7.65 6.10
C GLN A 142 13.02 7.11 6.55
N SER A 143 13.11 5.85 6.96
CA SER A 143 14.37 5.23 7.42
C SER A 143 15.42 5.11 6.32
N HIS A 144 15.01 5.10 5.06
CA HIS A 144 15.92 5.11 3.90
C HIS A 144 16.23 6.51 3.38
N GLY A 145 15.81 7.56 4.09
CA GLY A 145 16.17 8.95 3.78
C GLY A 145 15.40 9.58 2.61
N PHE A 146 14.25 9.02 2.20
CA PHE A 146 13.41 9.71 1.23
C PHE A 146 12.83 10.99 1.81
N HIS A 147 12.61 11.96 0.96
CA HIS A 147 12.08 13.26 1.34
C HIS A 147 10.56 13.31 1.26
N THR A 148 9.98 12.64 0.28
CA THR A 148 8.54 12.70 0.03
C THR A 148 8.01 11.41 -0.60
N VAL A 149 6.74 11.12 -0.30
CA VAL A 149 5.98 10.02 -0.92
C VAL A 149 4.82 10.61 -1.69
N ILE A 150 4.66 10.20 -2.93
CA ILE A 150 3.51 10.52 -3.78
C ILE A 150 2.54 9.34 -3.78
N ALA A 151 1.26 9.66 -3.73
CA ALA A 151 0.18 8.71 -3.98
C ALA A 151 -0.65 9.18 -5.17
N ARG A 152 -0.92 8.27 -6.11
CA ARG A 152 -1.77 8.51 -7.27
C ARG A 152 -2.98 7.60 -7.18
N VAL A 153 -4.11 8.17 -6.80
CA VAL A 153 -5.37 7.45 -6.57
C VAL A 153 -6.25 7.62 -7.81
N SER A 154 -6.43 6.55 -8.55
CA SER A 154 -7.21 6.55 -9.78
C SER A 154 -8.70 6.27 -9.52
N GLY A 155 -9.55 6.92 -10.30
CA GLY A 155 -11.01 6.83 -10.20
C GLY A 155 -11.58 7.46 -8.94
N ASP A 156 -12.87 7.19 -8.71
CA ASP A 156 -13.63 7.70 -7.56
C ASP A 156 -13.36 6.86 -6.30
N ASN A 157 -12.09 6.62 -5.99
CA ASN A 157 -11.68 5.78 -4.84
C ASN A 157 -11.56 6.62 -3.57
N GLU A 158 -12.69 7.10 -3.06
CA GLU A 158 -12.75 7.90 -1.83
C GLU A 158 -12.15 7.17 -0.62
N ALA A 159 -12.28 5.85 -0.55
CA ALA A 159 -11.70 5.04 0.52
C ALA A 159 -10.16 5.13 0.51
N SER A 160 -9.53 5.11 -0.66
CA SER A 160 -8.09 5.28 -0.80
C SER A 160 -7.66 6.71 -0.46
N VAL A 161 -8.42 7.73 -0.89
CA VAL A 161 -8.15 9.14 -0.53
C VAL A 161 -8.24 9.32 0.99
N ALA A 162 -9.29 8.78 1.63
CA ALA A 162 -9.46 8.82 3.09
C ALA A 162 -8.32 8.09 3.83
N LEU A 163 -7.90 6.93 3.32
CA LEU A 163 -6.76 6.17 3.84
C LEU A 163 -5.47 7.01 3.83
N HIS A 164 -5.11 7.58 2.69
CA HIS A 164 -3.91 8.42 2.56
C HIS A 164 -4.00 9.67 3.43
N ARG A 165 -5.18 10.34 3.45
CA ARG A 165 -5.39 11.50 4.34
C ARG A 165 -5.20 11.14 5.80
N SER A 166 -5.68 9.97 6.24
CA SER A 166 -5.54 9.50 7.63
C SER A 166 -4.11 9.18 8.04
N THR A 167 -3.19 9.07 7.08
CA THR A 167 -1.76 8.83 7.28
C THR A 167 -0.90 10.06 6.96
N GLY A 168 -1.52 11.25 6.86
CA GLY A 168 -0.83 12.53 6.73
C GLY A 168 -0.62 13.04 5.31
N PHE A 169 -1.07 12.32 4.29
CA PHE A 169 -1.01 12.83 2.92
C PHE A 169 -1.96 14.02 2.74
N ARG A 170 -1.50 14.98 1.97
CA ARG A 170 -2.28 16.16 1.58
C ARG A 170 -2.60 16.11 0.08
N LEU A 171 -3.76 16.62 -0.30
CA LEU A 171 -4.14 16.75 -1.70
C LEU A 171 -3.20 17.73 -2.40
N VAL A 172 -2.68 17.32 -3.56
CA VAL A 172 -1.93 18.18 -4.49
C VAL A 172 -2.86 18.72 -5.56
N GLY A 173 -3.67 17.84 -6.15
CA GLY A 173 -4.61 18.19 -7.21
C GLY A 173 -5.19 16.95 -7.88
N THR A 174 -5.93 17.17 -8.97
CA THR A 174 -6.54 16.11 -9.77
C THR A 174 -6.12 16.25 -11.22
N GLU A 175 -5.54 15.19 -11.77
CA GLU A 175 -5.30 15.03 -13.21
C GLU A 175 -6.60 14.52 -13.82
N ARG A 176 -7.26 15.36 -14.62
CA ARG A 176 -8.57 15.02 -15.19
C ARG A 176 -8.41 14.18 -16.44
N GLU A 177 -9.23 13.14 -16.55
CA GLU A 177 -9.38 12.29 -17.74
C GLU A 177 -8.05 11.77 -18.29
N VAL A 178 -7.07 11.50 -17.40
CA VAL A 178 -5.70 11.12 -17.77
C VAL A 178 -5.59 9.66 -18.19
N GLY A 179 -6.57 8.82 -17.88
CA GLY A 179 -6.64 7.42 -18.29
C GLY A 179 -7.99 7.03 -18.82
N ARG A 180 -8.06 5.92 -19.57
CA ARG A 180 -9.32 5.36 -20.06
C ARG A 180 -9.42 3.87 -19.73
N LYS A 181 -10.46 3.47 -19.00
CA LYS A 181 -10.70 2.07 -18.62
C LYS A 181 -12.19 1.76 -18.63
N PHE A 182 -12.56 0.57 -19.04
CA PHE A 182 -13.97 0.14 -19.18
C PHE A 182 -14.82 1.13 -19.99
N GLY A 183 -14.24 1.68 -21.06
CA GLY A 183 -14.94 2.60 -21.95
C GLY A 183 -15.12 4.03 -21.44
N ARG A 184 -14.69 4.36 -20.21
CA ARG A 184 -14.82 5.69 -19.59
C ARG A 184 -13.48 6.34 -19.28
N TRP A 185 -13.46 7.65 -19.29
CA TRP A 185 -12.32 8.45 -18.82
C TRP A 185 -12.23 8.39 -17.28
N VAL A 186 -11.02 8.42 -16.78
CA VAL A 186 -10.73 8.24 -15.34
C VAL A 186 -9.76 9.32 -14.90
N ASP A 187 -10.12 10.03 -13.83
CA ASP A 187 -9.27 11.01 -13.17
C ASP A 187 -8.25 10.33 -12.25
N VAL A 188 -7.19 11.05 -11.91
CA VAL A 188 -6.22 10.65 -10.88
C VAL A 188 -6.10 11.75 -9.84
N THR A 189 -6.46 11.45 -8.60
CA THR A 189 -6.18 12.31 -7.46
C THR A 189 -4.74 12.12 -7.01
N VAL A 190 -3.96 13.20 -7.04
CA VAL A 190 -2.56 13.20 -6.60
C VAL A 190 -2.49 13.69 -5.16
N MET A 191 -1.87 12.91 -4.30
CA MET A 191 -1.62 13.26 -2.90
C MET A 191 -0.14 13.13 -2.56
N GLN A 192 0.34 13.90 -1.58
CA GLN A 192 1.73 13.96 -1.19
C GLN A 192 1.90 13.95 0.31
N LEU A 193 2.90 13.21 0.80
CA LEU A 193 3.37 13.23 2.17
C LEU A 193 4.82 13.71 2.21
N MET A 194 5.10 14.77 3.00
CA MET A 194 6.46 15.20 3.31
C MET A 194 6.98 14.42 4.52
N LEU A 195 7.98 13.56 4.34
CA LEU A 195 8.46 12.66 5.38
C LEU A 195 9.13 13.38 6.55
N ARG A 196 9.66 14.58 6.36
CA ARG A 196 10.18 15.44 7.44
C ARG A 196 9.11 15.81 8.47
N ASP A 197 7.84 15.79 8.06
CA ASP A 197 6.69 16.16 8.89
C ASP A 197 6.03 14.93 9.53
N TRP A 198 6.45 13.73 9.15
CA TRP A 198 6.03 12.48 9.76
C TRP A 198 6.65 12.37 11.17
N ASN A 199 5.88 12.01 12.17
CA ASN A 199 6.26 11.95 13.58
C ASN A 199 6.52 13.31 14.28
N ARG A 200 6.16 14.45 13.72
CA ARG A 200 6.11 15.68 14.52
C ARG A 200 4.94 15.62 15.50
N PRO A 201 5.10 16.17 16.74
CA PRO A 201 3.97 16.35 17.64
C PRO A 201 2.86 17.14 16.94
N GLY A 202 1.65 16.56 16.86
CA GLY A 202 0.52 17.12 16.12
C GLY A 202 0.37 16.67 14.66
N SER A 203 1.22 15.79 14.15
CA SER A 203 0.94 15.05 12.91
C SER A 203 -0.21 14.06 13.14
N PRO A 204 -1.11 13.87 12.17
CA PRO A 204 -2.34 13.07 12.31
C PRO A 204 -2.06 11.59 12.56
#